data_28a3038a29e1fafaf60d11755c91e0f4
#
_entry.id   28a3038a29e1fafaf60d11755c91e0f4
#
_cell.length_a   1.000
_cell.length_b   1.000
_cell.length_c   1.000
_cell.angle_alpha   90.00
_cell.angle_beta   90.00
_cell.angle_gamma   90.00
#
_symmetry.space_group_name_H-M   'P 1'
#
loop_
_entity.id
_entity.type
_entity.pdbx_description
1 polymer ?
#
loop_
_entity_poly.entity_id
_entity_poly.type
_entity_poly.pdbx_seq_one_letter_code
_entity_poly.pdbx_strand_id
1 'polypeptide(L)'
;DLMVEMISKQITKKTRYIITPETYFASGLGEPLNDFESSQLYHDLDSLLQLNPKTQLISGIQSFNLYRSEKEATPTANELRKGVWVDFYNSALKMQNNSKHEFYHKSKLVVGVENMPYKNFFKPIIGEFLLDLGGTVSSRVTQKERTVFQHNSEGLKVGPIICYESIYGSFVTEYVRKGANFLAIITNDAWWGNTPGHKQLLSYSRIRAIENRRSIVRSANTGISAIINEKGELVKNLPYGQIGVLSGKFSPANEITFYTKYGDYIARLSNLIVILFFLVALSGRLRKKEKLH
;
A
#
# COMPACT_ATOMS: atom_id res chain seq x y z
N ASP A 1 15.20 10.13 16.16
CA ASP A 1 14.89 8.98 15.29
C ASP A 1 15.98 8.85 14.22
N LEU A 2 16.56 7.64 14.11
CA LEU A 2 17.65 7.33 13.17
C LEU A 2 17.31 7.73 11.72
N MET A 3 16.06 7.53 11.30
CA MET A 3 15.62 7.86 9.94
C MET A 3 15.64 9.37 9.70
N VAL A 4 15.13 10.16 10.64
CA VAL A 4 15.12 11.62 10.52
C VAL A 4 16.57 12.13 10.42
N GLU A 5 17.49 11.58 11.23
CA GLU A 5 18.92 11.89 11.16
C GLU A 5 19.55 11.51 9.80
N MET A 6 19.24 10.31 9.29
CA MET A 6 19.78 9.85 8.01
C MET A 6 19.25 10.68 6.82
N ILE A 7 17.99 11.05 6.84
CA ILE A 7 17.37 11.87 5.80
C ILE A 7 17.90 13.31 5.86
N SER A 8 17.98 13.92 7.05
CA SER A 8 18.45 15.30 7.22
C SER A 8 19.86 15.52 6.65
N LYS A 9 20.72 14.50 6.73
CA LYS A 9 22.07 14.52 6.14
C LYS A 9 22.09 14.48 4.62
N GLN A 10 21.01 14.03 3.97
CA GLN A 10 20.95 13.83 2.51
C GLN A 10 19.93 14.72 1.79
N ILE A 11 19.07 15.42 2.54
CA ILE A 11 18.13 16.37 1.95
C ILE A 11 18.88 17.55 1.31
N THR A 12 18.49 17.92 0.12
CA THR A 12 19.09 19.03 -0.64
C THR A 12 18.00 19.91 -1.23
N LYS A 13 18.35 21.11 -1.71
CA LYS A 13 17.42 22.01 -2.44
C LYS A 13 16.79 21.36 -3.68
N LYS A 14 17.35 20.24 -4.18
CA LYS A 14 16.82 19.47 -5.33
C LYS A 14 15.89 18.33 -4.91
N THR A 15 15.84 17.99 -3.63
CA THR A 15 14.94 16.95 -3.11
C THR A 15 13.49 17.40 -3.28
N ARG A 16 12.66 16.55 -3.89
CA ARG A 16 11.23 16.80 -4.10
C ARG A 16 10.36 15.82 -3.33
N TYR A 17 10.85 14.62 -3.14
CA TYR A 17 10.13 13.55 -2.43
C TYR A 17 11.03 12.86 -1.43
N ILE A 18 10.47 12.54 -0.28
CA ILE A 18 11.00 11.59 0.71
C ILE A 18 9.96 10.49 0.83
N ILE A 19 10.39 9.23 0.67
CA ILE A 19 9.48 8.09 0.74
C ILE A 19 10.06 7.10 1.75
N THR A 20 9.30 6.83 2.81
CA THR A 20 9.69 5.90 3.89
C THR A 20 8.88 4.62 3.82
N PRO A 21 9.32 3.53 4.46
CA PRO A 21 8.64 2.23 4.40
C PRO A 21 7.22 2.23 5.02
N GLU A 22 6.49 1.13 4.78
CA GLU A 22 5.21 0.82 5.41
C GLU A 22 5.36 0.71 6.93
N THR A 23 4.40 1.25 7.66
CA THR A 23 4.31 1.23 9.14
C THR A 23 5.65 1.56 9.82
N TYR A 24 6.44 2.44 9.22
CA TYR A 24 7.72 2.83 9.78
C TYR A 24 7.52 3.51 11.15
N PHE A 25 6.53 4.37 11.24
CA PHE A 25 6.08 4.96 12.50
C PHE A 25 4.91 4.16 13.06
N ALA A 26 5.21 3.16 13.87
CA ALA A 26 4.25 2.23 14.44
C ALA A 26 4.53 1.97 15.92
N SER A 27 4.65 3.01 16.75
CA SER A 27 4.80 2.88 18.19
C SER A 27 3.46 2.76 18.90
N GLY A 28 3.33 1.83 19.85
CA GLY A 28 2.12 1.65 20.65
C GLY A 28 0.87 1.37 19.79
N LEU A 29 -0.17 2.19 19.94
CA LEU A 29 -1.39 2.10 19.12
C LEU A 29 -1.21 2.74 17.73
N GLY A 30 -0.14 3.48 17.50
CA GLY A 30 0.07 4.35 16.35
C GLY A 30 -0.37 5.79 16.64
N GLU A 31 -0.60 6.58 15.58
CA GLU A 31 -0.92 8.00 15.67
C GLU A 31 -2.44 8.27 15.60
N PRO A 32 -2.97 9.17 16.41
CA PRO A 32 -4.39 9.53 16.38
C PRO A 32 -4.71 10.30 15.08
N LEU A 33 -5.67 9.81 14.29
CA LEU A 33 -6.05 10.47 13.03
C LEU A 33 -6.67 11.85 13.25
N ASN A 34 -7.52 11.99 14.27
CA ASN A 34 -8.25 13.24 14.52
C ASN A 34 -7.41 14.32 15.19
N ASP A 35 -6.27 13.97 15.75
CA ASP A 35 -5.39 14.89 16.52
C ASP A 35 -3.91 14.68 16.15
N PHE A 36 -3.67 14.30 14.90
CA PHE A 36 -2.32 13.99 14.41
C PHE A 36 -1.38 15.20 14.52
N GLU A 37 -1.89 16.42 14.28
CA GLU A 37 -1.09 17.65 14.35
C GLU A 37 -0.54 17.96 15.76
N SER A 38 -1.16 17.42 16.80
CA SER A 38 -0.69 17.54 18.19
C SER A 38 0.35 16.47 18.56
N SER A 39 0.65 15.52 17.67
CA SER A 39 1.60 14.44 17.96
C SER A 39 3.05 14.90 17.84
N GLN A 40 3.93 14.29 18.64
CA GLN A 40 5.38 14.53 18.54
C GLN A 40 5.90 14.16 17.14
N LEU A 41 5.40 13.09 16.56
CA LEU A 41 5.75 12.68 15.20
C LEU A 41 5.46 13.76 14.16
N TYR A 42 4.29 14.42 14.26
CA TYR A 42 3.97 15.52 13.35
C TYR A 42 5.01 16.64 13.43
N HIS A 43 5.38 17.06 14.63
CA HIS A 43 6.35 18.14 14.84
C HIS A 43 7.76 17.75 14.34
N ASP A 44 8.19 16.51 14.57
CA ASP A 44 9.48 16.01 14.09
C ASP A 44 9.53 15.97 12.54
N LEU A 45 8.46 15.51 11.90
CA LEU A 45 8.37 15.48 10.44
C LEU A 45 8.23 16.88 9.83
N ASP A 46 7.48 17.78 10.46
CA ASP A 46 7.37 19.17 10.03
C ASP A 46 8.74 19.87 10.08
N SER A 47 9.47 19.70 11.19
CA SER A 47 10.83 20.21 11.33
C SER A 47 11.78 19.69 10.26
N LEU A 48 11.70 18.41 9.91
CA LEU A 48 12.46 17.83 8.81
C LEU A 48 12.11 18.49 7.46
N LEU A 49 10.83 18.73 7.20
CA LEU A 49 10.37 19.35 5.94
C LEU A 49 10.73 20.84 5.84
N GLN A 50 10.96 21.51 6.94
CA GLN A 50 11.47 22.90 6.95
C GLN A 50 12.89 23.03 6.37
N LEU A 51 13.69 21.95 6.37
CA LEU A 51 15.02 21.94 5.74
C LEU A 51 14.92 22.15 4.21
N ASN A 52 13.83 21.74 3.58
CA ASN A 52 13.50 22.06 2.20
C ASN A 52 11.97 22.09 2.02
N PRO A 53 11.33 23.28 2.05
CA PRO A 53 9.89 23.44 1.98
C PRO A 53 9.25 22.91 0.68
N LYS A 54 10.04 22.66 -0.37
CA LYS A 54 9.58 22.07 -1.62
C LYS A 54 9.50 20.54 -1.58
N THR A 55 9.91 19.93 -0.47
CA THR A 55 9.87 18.47 -0.32
C THR A 55 8.51 17.99 0.15
N GLN A 56 7.97 16.96 -0.49
CA GLN A 56 6.82 16.20 -0.02
C GLN A 56 7.28 14.87 0.60
N LEU A 57 6.82 14.60 1.80
CA LEU A 57 7.00 13.32 2.48
C LEU A 57 5.82 12.40 2.15
N ILE A 58 6.12 11.14 1.85
CA ILE A 58 5.18 10.03 1.81
C ILE A 58 5.70 8.95 2.76
N SER A 59 4.97 8.69 3.82
CA SER A 59 5.42 7.83 4.90
C SER A 59 4.40 6.76 5.24
N GLY A 60 4.88 5.56 5.51
CA GLY A 60 4.04 4.51 6.10
C GLY A 60 3.86 4.75 7.60
N ILE A 61 2.61 4.76 8.04
CA ILE A 61 2.24 5.05 9.42
C ILE A 61 1.12 4.10 9.88
N GLN A 62 1.18 3.67 11.12
CA GLN A 62 0.05 3.09 11.81
C GLN A 62 -0.76 4.21 12.47
N SER A 63 -2.06 4.20 12.27
CA SER A 63 -2.94 5.21 12.84
C SER A 63 -4.21 4.60 13.40
N PHE A 64 -4.91 5.35 14.24
CA PHE A 64 -6.13 4.88 14.89
C PHE A 64 -7.16 5.99 15.09
N ASN A 65 -8.43 5.57 15.25
CA ASN A 65 -9.52 6.38 15.80
C ASN A 65 -10.08 5.72 17.05
N LEU A 66 -10.33 6.50 18.10
CA LEU A 66 -10.97 6.05 19.33
C LEU A 66 -12.43 6.50 19.37
N TYR A 67 -13.30 5.62 19.88
CA TYR A 67 -14.70 5.87 20.14
C TYR A 67 -14.99 5.62 21.62
N ARG A 68 -15.82 6.46 22.22
CA ARG A 68 -16.14 6.38 23.65
C ARG A 68 -17.43 5.62 23.95
N SER A 69 -18.09 5.12 22.91
CA SER A 69 -19.28 4.28 23.03
C SER A 69 -19.39 3.33 21.83
N GLU A 70 -20.08 2.19 22.02
CA GLU A 70 -20.38 1.23 20.95
C GLU A 70 -21.23 1.86 19.84
N LYS A 71 -22.08 2.83 20.18
CA LYS A 71 -22.95 3.51 19.21
C LYS A 71 -22.19 4.39 18.21
N GLU A 72 -21.02 4.90 18.62
CA GLU A 72 -20.14 5.72 17.78
C GLU A 72 -19.17 4.83 16.98
N ALA A 73 -18.92 3.62 17.47
CA ALA A 73 -17.97 2.70 16.89
C ALA A 73 -18.42 2.22 15.51
N THR A 74 -17.47 2.09 14.60
CA THR A 74 -17.73 1.49 13.29
C THR A 74 -17.90 -0.02 13.40
N PRO A 75 -18.46 -0.71 12.38
CA PRO A 75 -18.55 -2.17 12.38
C PRO A 75 -17.18 -2.88 12.41
N THR A 76 -16.10 -2.18 12.11
CA THR A 76 -14.73 -2.70 12.12
C THR A 76 -14.01 -2.45 13.44
N ALA A 77 -14.56 -1.59 14.29
CA ALA A 77 -13.95 -1.22 15.56
C ALA A 77 -13.83 -2.43 16.51
N ASN A 78 -12.72 -2.46 17.22
CA ASN A 78 -12.45 -3.47 18.23
C ASN A 78 -12.58 -2.85 19.62
N GLU A 79 -13.17 -3.56 20.58
CA GLU A 79 -13.18 -3.09 21.95
C GLU A 79 -11.77 -3.22 22.55
N LEU A 80 -11.15 -2.07 22.86
CA LEU A 80 -9.82 -1.99 23.45
C LEU A 80 -9.88 -2.25 24.97
N ARG A 81 -10.89 -1.68 25.61
CA ARG A 81 -11.27 -1.89 27.03
C ARG A 81 -12.73 -1.52 27.17
N LYS A 82 -13.37 -1.93 28.25
CA LYS A 82 -14.79 -1.70 28.51
C LYS A 82 -15.20 -0.25 28.19
N GLY A 83 -16.07 -0.08 27.21
CA GLY A 83 -16.59 1.21 26.76
C GLY A 83 -15.66 2.07 25.93
N VAL A 84 -14.50 1.53 25.49
CA VAL A 84 -13.58 2.21 24.58
C VAL A 84 -13.32 1.33 23.38
N TRP A 85 -13.65 1.84 22.20
CA TRP A 85 -13.52 1.14 20.92
C TRP A 85 -12.45 1.81 20.06
N VAL A 86 -11.80 1.03 19.22
CA VAL A 86 -10.70 1.52 18.36
C VAL A 86 -10.78 0.91 16.97
N ASP A 87 -10.62 1.77 15.97
CA ASP A 87 -10.30 1.39 14.61
C ASP A 87 -8.80 1.58 14.36
N PHE A 88 -8.18 0.58 13.79
CA PHE A 88 -6.77 0.63 13.37
C PHE A 88 -6.66 0.75 11.85
N TYR A 89 -5.70 1.55 11.40
CA TYR A 89 -5.40 1.78 10.00
C TYR A 89 -3.92 1.54 9.71
N ASN A 90 -3.65 0.94 8.57
CA ASN A 90 -2.34 0.94 7.93
C ASN A 90 -2.39 2.00 6.82
N SER A 91 -1.60 3.05 6.94
CA SER A 91 -1.79 4.25 6.13
C SER A 91 -0.51 4.73 5.47
N ALA A 92 -0.67 5.36 4.30
CA ALA A 92 0.31 6.27 3.75
C ALA A 92 -0.07 7.69 4.14
N LEU A 93 0.85 8.38 4.80
CA LEU A 93 0.76 9.79 5.17
C LEU A 93 1.44 10.62 4.09
N LYS A 94 0.77 11.68 3.64
CA LYS A 94 1.40 12.78 2.88
C LYS A 94 1.56 13.97 3.79
N MET A 95 2.78 14.53 3.86
CA MET A 95 3.06 15.83 4.45
C MET A 95 3.89 16.68 3.50
N GLN A 96 3.64 17.98 3.51
CA GLN A 96 4.42 18.99 2.83
C GLN A 96 4.29 20.31 3.59
N ASN A 97 5.37 21.08 3.65
CA ASN A 97 5.37 22.37 4.35
C ASN A 97 4.21 23.28 3.87
N ASN A 98 3.56 23.98 4.78
CA ASN A 98 2.43 24.88 4.53
C ASN A 98 1.26 24.23 3.78
N SER A 99 1.01 22.95 4.00
CA SER A 99 -0.08 22.20 3.38
C SER A 99 -0.75 21.29 4.38
N LYS A 100 -2.05 21.11 4.21
CA LYS A 100 -2.76 20.08 4.98
C LYS A 100 -2.18 18.70 4.69
N HIS A 101 -1.95 17.92 5.75
CA HIS A 101 -1.59 16.52 5.63
C HIS A 101 -2.76 15.70 5.09
N GLU A 102 -2.46 14.58 4.43
CA GLU A 102 -3.45 13.67 3.85
C GLU A 102 -3.09 12.22 4.18
N PHE A 103 -4.10 11.39 4.40
CA PHE A 103 -3.95 9.96 4.60
C PHE A 103 -4.58 9.18 3.44
N TYR A 104 -3.93 8.10 3.07
CA TYR A 104 -4.50 7.01 2.30
C TYR A 104 -4.44 5.73 3.13
N HIS A 105 -5.57 5.09 3.37
CA HIS A 105 -5.65 3.86 4.14
C HIS A 105 -5.59 2.63 3.23
N LYS A 106 -4.76 1.66 3.60
CA LYS A 106 -4.56 0.43 2.84
C LYS A 106 -5.89 -0.24 2.47
N SER A 107 -6.08 -0.51 1.18
CA SER A 107 -7.32 -1.08 0.65
C SER A 107 -7.28 -2.61 0.56
N LYS A 108 -6.11 -3.22 0.36
CA LYS A 108 -5.91 -4.66 0.22
C LYS A 108 -5.06 -5.20 1.34
N LEU A 109 -5.73 -5.76 2.34
CA LEU A 109 -5.10 -6.40 3.50
C LEU A 109 -4.55 -7.78 3.14
N VAL A 110 -3.47 -8.18 3.82
CA VAL A 110 -2.93 -9.53 3.70
C VAL A 110 -3.83 -10.49 4.49
N VAL A 111 -4.41 -11.45 3.79
CA VAL A 111 -5.29 -12.46 4.41
C VAL A 111 -4.48 -13.32 5.37
N GLY A 112 -5.00 -13.52 6.58
CA GLY A 112 -4.36 -14.30 7.63
C GLY A 112 -3.40 -13.49 8.51
N VAL A 113 -2.84 -12.37 8.01
CA VAL A 113 -1.90 -11.52 8.76
C VAL A 113 -2.59 -10.24 9.25
N GLU A 114 -3.22 -9.49 8.34
CA GLU A 114 -3.87 -8.21 8.65
C GLU A 114 -5.40 -8.33 8.74
N ASN A 115 -5.98 -9.38 8.20
CA ASN A 115 -7.40 -9.66 8.24
C ASN A 115 -7.66 -11.15 8.33
N MET A 116 -8.47 -11.58 9.29
CA MET A 116 -8.93 -12.95 9.42
C MET A 116 -10.35 -13.08 8.85
N PRO A 117 -10.53 -13.71 7.66
CA PRO A 117 -11.85 -13.98 7.14
C PRO A 117 -12.56 -14.97 8.07
N TYR A 118 -13.88 -14.80 8.24
CA TYR A 118 -14.71 -15.66 9.11
C TYR A 118 -14.15 -15.78 10.54
N LYS A 119 -13.76 -14.66 11.14
CA LYS A 119 -13.11 -14.54 12.46
C LYS A 119 -13.72 -15.44 13.54
N ASN A 120 -15.06 -15.49 13.62
CA ASN A 120 -15.77 -16.30 14.61
C ASN A 120 -15.59 -17.82 14.43
N PHE A 121 -15.32 -18.27 13.20
CA PHE A 121 -15.12 -19.67 12.88
C PHE A 121 -13.64 -20.10 13.03
N PHE A 122 -12.71 -19.28 12.54
CA PHE A 122 -11.28 -19.65 12.50
C PHE A 122 -10.50 -19.26 13.74
N LYS A 123 -10.89 -18.21 14.48
CA LYS A 123 -10.18 -17.76 15.68
C LYS A 123 -9.97 -18.88 16.73
N PRO A 124 -10.95 -19.75 17.04
CA PRO A 124 -10.76 -20.84 18.00
C PRO A 124 -9.80 -21.93 17.51
N ILE A 125 -9.61 -22.07 16.19
CA ILE A 125 -8.88 -23.19 15.55
C ILE A 125 -7.42 -22.83 15.29
N ILE A 126 -7.15 -21.61 14.79
CA ILE A 126 -5.83 -21.22 14.30
C ILE A 126 -5.37 -19.84 14.83
N GLY A 127 -6.09 -19.27 15.81
CA GLY A 127 -5.81 -17.93 16.32
C GLY A 127 -4.41 -17.78 16.92
N GLU A 128 -3.95 -18.74 17.70
CA GLU A 128 -2.61 -18.77 18.30
C GLU A 128 -1.52 -18.88 17.22
N PHE A 129 -1.71 -19.76 16.24
CA PHE A 129 -0.77 -19.93 15.13
C PHE A 129 -0.60 -18.65 14.28
N LEU A 130 -1.68 -17.88 14.09
CA LEU A 130 -1.61 -16.61 13.35
C LEU A 130 -0.92 -15.51 14.17
N LEU A 131 -1.07 -15.51 15.48
CA LEU A 131 -0.34 -14.61 16.38
C LEU A 131 1.16 -14.91 16.38
N ASP A 132 1.55 -16.19 16.34
CA ASP A 132 2.95 -16.61 16.23
C ASP A 132 3.59 -16.18 14.90
N LEU A 133 2.81 -16.08 13.83
CA LEU A 133 3.25 -15.53 12.55
C LEU A 133 3.26 -13.98 12.51
N GLY A 134 3.01 -13.32 13.65
CA GLY A 134 2.96 -11.86 13.77
C GLY A 134 1.68 -11.24 13.20
N GLY A 135 0.66 -12.05 12.95
CA GLY A 135 -0.65 -11.58 12.52
C GLY A 135 -1.41 -10.87 13.65
N THR A 136 -2.36 -10.01 13.29
CA THR A 136 -3.26 -9.36 14.25
C THR A 136 -4.62 -10.03 14.23
N VAL A 137 -5.20 -10.26 15.41
CA VAL A 137 -6.58 -10.76 15.54
C VAL A 137 -7.61 -9.65 15.32
N SER A 138 -7.15 -8.39 15.32
CA SER A 138 -8.00 -7.22 15.09
C SER A 138 -8.14 -6.92 13.60
N SER A 139 -9.37 -6.63 13.16
CA SER A 139 -9.60 -6.15 11.79
C SER A 139 -9.06 -4.74 11.63
N ARG A 140 -8.34 -4.48 10.53
CA ARG A 140 -7.95 -3.13 10.14
C ARG A 140 -9.01 -2.53 9.22
N VAL A 141 -9.23 -1.23 9.34
CA VAL A 141 -10.13 -0.50 8.43
C VAL A 141 -9.47 -0.34 7.07
N THR A 142 -10.27 -0.48 6.02
CA THR A 142 -9.81 -0.32 4.64
C THR A 142 -10.51 0.85 3.96
N GLN A 143 -9.81 1.50 3.03
CA GLN A 143 -10.37 2.53 2.17
C GLN A 143 -10.80 1.93 0.83
N LYS A 144 -11.98 2.29 0.33
CA LYS A 144 -12.48 1.79 -0.97
C LYS A 144 -11.80 2.48 -2.15
N GLU A 145 -11.64 3.80 -2.06
CA GLU A 145 -11.11 4.65 -3.12
C GLU A 145 -9.58 4.75 -3.08
N ARG A 146 -8.94 4.74 -4.24
CA ARG A 146 -7.51 5.08 -4.36
C ARG A 146 -7.36 6.58 -4.26
N THR A 147 -6.45 7.03 -3.42
CA THR A 147 -6.08 8.44 -3.27
C THR A 147 -4.78 8.70 -4.00
N VAL A 148 -4.72 9.81 -4.73
CA VAL A 148 -3.50 10.29 -5.38
C VAL A 148 -3.07 11.56 -4.66
N PHE A 149 -1.85 11.60 -4.15
CA PHE A 149 -1.31 12.76 -3.45
C PHE A 149 -0.73 13.75 -4.45
N GLN A 150 -1.19 14.99 -4.40
CA GLN A 150 -0.70 16.06 -5.26
C GLN A 150 0.43 16.82 -4.58
N HIS A 151 1.50 17.10 -5.32
CA HIS A 151 2.58 17.98 -4.91
C HIS A 151 2.17 19.43 -5.10
N ASN A 152 2.28 20.25 -4.06
CA ASN A 152 1.72 21.62 -4.09
C ASN A 152 2.38 22.55 -5.10
N SER A 153 3.69 22.43 -5.32
CA SER A 153 4.45 23.36 -6.15
C SER A 153 4.86 22.80 -7.52
N GLU A 154 4.91 21.48 -7.69
CA GLU A 154 5.43 20.88 -8.92
C GLU A 154 4.29 20.36 -9.83
N GLY A 155 3.05 20.38 -9.38
CA GLY A 155 1.89 19.85 -10.13
C GLY A 155 1.91 18.33 -10.33
N LEU A 156 2.90 17.64 -9.79
CA LEU A 156 3.05 16.20 -9.88
C LEU A 156 2.08 15.49 -8.93
N LYS A 157 1.66 14.29 -9.32
CA LYS A 157 0.79 13.43 -8.53
C LYS A 157 1.44 12.06 -8.32
N VAL A 158 1.38 11.56 -7.10
CA VAL A 158 1.90 10.23 -6.75
C VAL A 158 0.80 9.30 -6.30
N GLY A 159 0.83 8.05 -6.79
CA GLY A 159 -0.02 6.97 -6.30
C GLY A 159 0.70 6.23 -5.17
N PRO A 160 0.26 6.37 -3.91
CA PRO A 160 0.81 5.60 -2.80
C PRO A 160 0.24 4.18 -2.83
N ILE A 161 1.11 3.18 -2.91
CA ILE A 161 0.75 1.77 -2.94
C ILE A 161 1.34 1.12 -1.69
N ILE A 162 0.52 0.50 -0.87
CA ILE A 162 0.97 -0.10 0.38
C ILE A 162 1.15 -1.60 0.21
N CYS A 163 2.41 -2.05 0.15
CA CYS A 163 2.84 -3.45 0.23
C CYS A 163 2.08 -4.39 -0.73
N TYR A 164 1.24 -5.26 -0.17
CA TYR A 164 0.45 -6.29 -0.86
C TYR A 164 -0.46 -5.73 -1.97
N GLU A 165 -0.82 -4.46 -1.92
CA GLU A 165 -1.59 -3.81 -3.00
C GLU A 165 -0.86 -3.86 -4.34
N SER A 166 0.47 -3.89 -4.33
CA SER A 166 1.30 -3.93 -5.54
C SER A 166 1.14 -5.20 -6.38
N ILE A 167 0.62 -6.29 -5.82
CA ILE A 167 0.39 -7.53 -6.57
C ILE A 167 -0.82 -7.43 -7.51
N TYR A 168 -1.77 -6.53 -7.22
CA TYR A 168 -3.02 -6.40 -7.98
C TYR A 168 -2.88 -5.38 -9.13
N GLY A 169 -2.62 -5.85 -10.35
CA GLY A 169 -2.41 -4.98 -11.51
C GLY A 169 -3.56 -4.02 -11.78
N SER A 170 -4.78 -4.52 -11.91
CA SER A 170 -5.96 -3.67 -12.13
C SER A 170 -6.21 -2.66 -11.00
N PHE A 171 -5.86 -2.98 -9.78
CA PHE A 171 -5.94 -2.07 -8.64
C PHE A 171 -4.97 -0.89 -8.81
N VAL A 172 -3.73 -1.16 -9.21
CA VAL A 172 -2.70 -0.14 -9.39
C VAL A 172 -3.03 0.79 -10.57
N THR A 173 -3.67 0.29 -11.64
CA THR A 173 -4.06 1.14 -12.78
C THR A 173 -4.98 2.30 -12.38
N GLU A 174 -5.73 2.16 -11.29
CA GLU A 174 -6.66 3.21 -10.85
C GLU A 174 -5.94 4.47 -10.36
N TYR A 175 -4.78 4.35 -9.71
CA TYR A 175 -3.95 5.52 -9.37
C TYR A 175 -3.54 6.30 -10.61
N VAL A 176 -3.14 5.58 -11.66
CA VAL A 176 -2.70 6.20 -12.91
C VAL A 176 -3.89 6.82 -13.66
N ARG A 177 -5.05 6.18 -13.66
CA ARG A 177 -6.29 6.79 -14.20
C ARG A 177 -6.72 8.05 -13.46
N LYS A 178 -6.42 8.14 -12.16
CA LYS A 178 -6.62 9.36 -11.33
C LYS A 178 -5.51 10.39 -11.50
N GLY A 179 -4.56 10.15 -12.41
CA GLY A 179 -3.53 11.11 -12.82
C GLY A 179 -2.19 10.98 -12.11
N ALA A 180 -1.89 9.85 -11.46
CA ALA A 180 -0.57 9.64 -10.89
C ALA A 180 0.51 9.66 -11.99
N ASN A 181 1.53 10.51 -11.80
CA ASN A 181 2.65 10.66 -12.73
C ASN A 181 3.77 9.65 -12.43
N PHE A 182 3.85 9.19 -11.20
CA PHE A 182 4.71 8.10 -10.73
C PHE A 182 4.03 7.38 -9.56
N LEU A 183 4.60 6.27 -9.15
CA LEU A 183 4.06 5.43 -8.07
C LEU A 183 5.08 5.32 -6.94
N ALA A 184 4.60 5.42 -5.70
CA ALA A 184 5.39 5.17 -4.51
C ALA A 184 4.92 3.86 -3.87
N ILE A 185 5.78 2.84 -3.84
CA ILE A 185 5.48 1.59 -3.13
C ILE A 185 6.17 1.65 -1.77
N ILE A 186 5.38 1.68 -0.72
CA ILE A 186 5.84 1.57 0.65
C ILE A 186 5.52 0.19 1.18
N THR A 187 6.49 -0.54 1.72
CA THR A 187 6.32 -1.95 2.07
C THR A 187 7.13 -2.35 3.30
N ASN A 188 6.64 -3.36 4.00
CA ASN A 188 7.40 -4.05 5.04
C ASN A 188 7.59 -5.51 4.62
N ASP A 189 8.78 -5.84 4.15
CA ASP A 189 9.12 -7.18 3.67
C ASP A 189 9.71 -8.09 4.76
N ALA A 190 9.79 -7.62 6.02
CA ALA A 190 10.34 -8.38 7.13
C ALA A 190 9.63 -9.73 7.35
N TRP A 191 8.32 -9.76 7.09
CA TRP A 191 7.47 -10.96 7.19
C TRP A 191 7.95 -12.14 6.36
N TRP A 192 8.62 -11.88 5.24
CA TRP A 192 9.11 -12.91 4.32
C TRP A 192 10.46 -13.49 4.75
N GLY A 193 11.16 -12.85 5.71
CA GLY A 193 12.55 -13.19 5.97
C GLY A 193 13.42 -13.11 4.70
N ASN A 194 14.61 -13.67 4.72
CA ASN A 194 15.46 -13.73 3.54
C ASN A 194 15.08 -14.91 2.61
N THR A 195 13.84 -14.93 2.15
CA THR A 195 13.27 -15.94 1.24
C THR A 195 13.00 -15.33 -0.14
N PRO A 196 12.59 -16.14 -1.15
CA PRO A 196 12.16 -15.60 -2.44
C PRO A 196 11.00 -14.61 -2.39
N GLY A 197 10.21 -14.55 -1.30
CA GLY A 197 9.01 -13.73 -1.20
C GLY A 197 9.26 -12.24 -1.41
N HIS A 198 10.28 -11.66 -0.77
CA HIS A 198 10.63 -10.24 -0.96
C HIS A 198 11.12 -9.94 -2.39
N LYS A 199 11.78 -10.90 -3.05
CA LYS A 199 12.21 -10.78 -4.46
C LYS A 199 11.01 -10.82 -5.41
N GLN A 200 10.00 -11.64 -5.11
CA GLN A 200 8.75 -11.68 -5.87
C GLN A 200 7.99 -10.35 -5.76
N LEU A 201 7.89 -9.75 -4.55
CA LEU A 201 7.28 -8.44 -4.38
C LEU A 201 7.99 -7.34 -5.18
N LEU A 202 9.32 -7.37 -5.22
CA LEU A 202 10.10 -6.50 -6.10
C LEU A 202 9.79 -6.74 -7.58
N SER A 203 9.65 -8.00 -7.99
CA SER A 203 9.30 -8.36 -9.37
C SER A 203 7.89 -7.84 -9.74
N TYR A 204 6.92 -7.93 -8.85
CA TYR A 204 5.61 -7.30 -9.06
C TYR A 204 5.72 -5.77 -9.22
N SER A 205 6.56 -5.12 -8.42
CA SER A 205 6.80 -3.67 -8.58
C SER A 205 7.31 -3.34 -9.98
N ARG A 206 8.23 -4.14 -10.53
CA ARG A 206 8.73 -3.98 -11.90
C ARG A 206 7.63 -4.16 -12.95
N ILE A 207 6.76 -5.16 -12.77
CA ILE A 207 5.61 -5.38 -13.66
C ILE A 207 4.66 -4.18 -13.60
N ARG A 208 4.37 -3.63 -12.42
CA ARG A 208 3.52 -2.43 -12.28
C ARG A 208 4.11 -1.23 -13.02
N ALA A 209 5.43 -1.06 -13.00
CA ALA A 209 6.10 -0.01 -13.77
C ALA A 209 5.87 -0.16 -15.27
N ILE A 210 6.04 -1.38 -15.82
CA ILE A 210 5.85 -1.69 -17.23
C ILE A 210 4.40 -1.50 -17.67
N GLU A 211 3.45 -2.07 -16.94
CA GLU A 211 2.01 -2.02 -17.25
C GLU A 211 1.47 -0.60 -17.33
N ASN A 212 1.95 0.26 -16.44
CA ASN A 212 1.45 1.62 -16.30
C ASN A 212 2.34 2.67 -16.97
N ARG A 213 3.52 2.31 -17.45
CA ARG A 213 4.54 3.24 -17.95
C ARG A 213 4.82 4.34 -16.93
N ARG A 214 5.03 3.94 -15.68
CA ARG A 214 5.33 4.85 -14.56
C ARG A 214 6.61 4.43 -13.86
N SER A 215 7.48 5.41 -13.60
CA SER A 215 8.57 5.18 -12.66
C SER A 215 8.00 4.83 -11.28
N ILE A 216 8.70 3.94 -10.58
CA ILE A 216 8.34 3.53 -9.22
C ILE A 216 9.49 3.84 -8.27
N VAL A 217 9.17 4.49 -7.16
CA VAL A 217 10.07 4.62 -6.01
C VAL A 217 9.57 3.66 -4.94
N ARG A 218 10.35 2.63 -4.65
CA ARG A 218 10.04 1.60 -3.66
C ARG A 218 10.86 1.81 -2.42
N SER A 219 10.20 1.98 -1.27
CA SER A 219 10.80 2.05 0.05
C SER A 219 10.37 0.84 0.87
N ALA A 220 11.33 0.03 1.31
CA ALA A 220 11.09 -1.24 1.98
C ALA A 220 11.74 -1.27 3.37
N ASN A 221 10.98 -1.63 4.38
CA ASN A 221 11.55 -2.03 5.67
C ASN A 221 12.09 -3.47 5.52
N THR A 222 13.37 -3.65 5.84
CA THR A 222 14.13 -4.92 5.69
C THR A 222 14.27 -5.41 4.25
N GLY A 223 13.32 -5.14 3.36
CA GLY A 223 13.31 -5.57 1.96
C GLY A 223 14.25 -4.78 1.04
N ILE A 224 14.08 -4.97 -0.27
CA ILE A 224 14.87 -4.27 -1.27
C ILE A 224 14.20 -2.94 -1.61
N SER A 225 14.80 -1.81 -1.23
CA SER A 225 14.38 -0.49 -1.70
C SER A 225 14.95 -0.24 -3.11
N ALA A 226 14.17 0.42 -3.98
CA ALA A 226 14.58 0.58 -5.38
C ALA A 226 13.97 1.81 -6.05
N ILE A 227 14.67 2.35 -7.03
CA ILE A 227 14.15 3.25 -8.05
C ILE A 227 14.05 2.44 -9.33
N ILE A 228 12.84 2.34 -9.89
CA ILE A 228 12.49 1.52 -11.04
C ILE A 228 11.98 2.45 -12.13
N ASN A 229 12.53 2.33 -13.35
CA ASN A 229 12.04 3.13 -14.48
C ASN A 229 10.75 2.53 -15.08
N GLU A 230 10.17 3.25 -16.05
CA GLU A 230 8.94 2.86 -16.75
C GLU A 230 9.06 1.58 -17.60
N LYS A 231 10.28 1.08 -17.79
CA LYS A 231 10.58 -0.20 -18.45
C LYS A 231 10.72 -1.36 -17.45
N GLY A 232 10.59 -1.08 -16.14
CA GLY A 232 10.77 -2.08 -15.09
C GLY A 232 12.24 -2.40 -14.75
N GLU A 233 13.18 -1.59 -15.21
CA GLU A 233 14.59 -1.73 -14.91
C GLU A 233 14.93 -1.10 -13.56
N LEU A 234 15.78 -1.76 -12.78
CA LEU A 234 16.30 -1.23 -11.52
C LEU A 234 17.39 -0.19 -11.83
N VAL A 235 17.04 1.10 -11.66
CA VAL A 235 18.00 2.20 -11.83
C VAL A 235 18.99 2.24 -10.68
N LYS A 236 18.48 2.07 -9.46
CA LYS A 236 19.24 1.94 -8.21
C LYS A 236 18.50 1.05 -7.23
N ASN A 237 19.22 0.38 -6.36
CA ASN A 237 18.62 -0.36 -5.26
C ASN A 237 19.49 -0.35 -4.01
N LEU A 238 18.84 -0.54 -2.86
CA LEU A 238 19.42 -0.86 -1.57
C LEU A 238 19.07 -2.31 -1.27
N PRO A 239 20.07 -3.21 -1.09
CA PRO A 239 19.83 -4.64 -0.87
C PRO A 239 19.02 -4.95 0.39
N TYR A 240 18.49 -6.18 0.44
CA TYR A 240 17.80 -6.73 1.60
C TYR A 240 18.66 -6.65 2.87
N GLY A 241 18.06 -6.22 3.98
CA GLY A 241 18.71 -6.12 5.29
C GLY A 241 19.71 -4.99 5.45
N GLN A 242 19.91 -4.15 4.45
CA GLN A 242 20.77 -2.98 4.55
C GLN A 242 19.98 -1.74 4.99
N ILE A 243 20.57 -1.02 5.96
CA ILE A 243 20.03 0.27 6.42
C ILE A 243 20.70 1.39 5.61
N GLY A 244 19.88 2.30 5.05
CA GLY A 244 20.44 3.40 4.28
C GLY A 244 19.39 4.29 3.63
N VAL A 245 19.84 5.35 2.99
CA VAL A 245 19.02 6.26 2.16
C VAL A 245 19.40 6.09 0.70
N LEU A 246 18.41 5.78 -0.13
CA LEU A 246 18.59 5.64 -1.56
C LEU A 246 18.18 6.94 -2.28
N SER A 247 19.18 7.72 -2.73
CA SER A 247 18.94 8.94 -3.48
C SER A 247 19.03 8.71 -4.99
N GLY A 248 18.08 9.26 -5.75
CA GLY A 248 18.07 9.14 -7.20
C GLY A 248 17.06 10.06 -7.87
N LYS A 249 16.94 9.91 -9.18
CA LYS A 249 15.99 10.63 -10.02
C LYS A 249 15.00 9.65 -10.64
N PHE A 250 13.80 10.11 -10.91
CA PHE A 250 12.80 9.39 -11.68
C PHE A 250 12.18 10.35 -12.71
N SER A 251 11.57 9.78 -13.76
CA SER A 251 10.87 10.55 -14.80
C SER A 251 9.36 10.43 -14.57
N PRO A 252 8.66 11.53 -14.32
CA PRO A 252 7.19 11.53 -14.29
C PRO A 252 6.65 11.32 -15.71
N ALA A 253 5.51 10.63 -15.84
CA ALA A 253 4.86 10.39 -17.13
C ALA A 253 3.33 10.58 -17.01
N ASN A 254 2.68 10.94 -18.12
CA ASN A 254 1.25 11.19 -18.17
C ASN A 254 0.50 10.23 -19.13
N GLU A 255 1.22 9.52 -19.99
CA GLU A 255 0.61 8.63 -20.97
C GLU A 255 -0.20 7.51 -20.30
N ILE A 256 -1.32 7.14 -20.91
CA ILE A 256 -2.20 6.05 -20.46
C ILE A 256 -1.98 4.86 -21.38
N THR A 257 -1.47 3.76 -20.80
CA THR A 257 -1.28 2.50 -21.55
C THR A 257 -2.61 1.82 -21.82
N PHE A 258 -2.60 0.89 -22.78
CA PHE A 258 -3.77 0.03 -23.05
C PHE A 258 -4.20 -0.74 -21.78
N TYR A 259 -3.24 -1.32 -21.06
CA TYR A 259 -3.52 -2.01 -19.80
C TYR A 259 -4.07 -1.07 -18.72
N THR A 260 -3.50 0.12 -18.56
CA THR A 260 -4.03 1.14 -17.63
C THR A 260 -5.48 1.49 -17.94
N LYS A 261 -5.83 1.62 -19.24
CA LYS A 261 -7.18 1.99 -19.68
C LYS A 261 -8.19 0.88 -19.44
N TYR A 262 -7.85 -0.36 -19.82
CA TYR A 262 -8.78 -1.47 -19.84
C TYR A 262 -8.61 -2.47 -18.69
N GLY A 263 -7.54 -2.37 -17.90
CA GLY A 263 -7.21 -3.30 -16.81
C GLY A 263 -6.89 -4.69 -17.32
N ASP A 264 -7.18 -5.70 -16.53
CA ASP A 264 -6.93 -7.11 -16.85
C ASP A 264 -7.98 -7.66 -17.82
N TYR A 265 -7.89 -7.21 -19.07
CA TYR A 265 -8.80 -7.61 -20.14
C TYR A 265 -8.60 -9.08 -20.57
N ILE A 266 -7.38 -9.60 -20.45
CA ILE A 266 -7.06 -10.99 -20.80
C ILE A 266 -7.81 -11.94 -19.86
N ALA A 267 -7.74 -11.73 -18.55
CA ALA A 267 -8.46 -12.55 -17.59
C ALA A 267 -9.98 -12.48 -17.79
N ARG A 268 -10.51 -11.28 -18.08
CA ARG A 268 -11.94 -11.13 -18.37
C ARG A 268 -12.38 -11.89 -19.62
N LEU A 269 -11.58 -11.83 -20.70
CA LEU A 269 -11.85 -12.59 -21.92
C LEU A 269 -11.74 -14.09 -21.66
N SER A 270 -10.71 -14.54 -20.96
CA SER A 270 -10.52 -15.94 -20.59
C SER A 270 -11.69 -16.47 -19.77
N ASN A 271 -12.17 -15.71 -18.78
CA ASN A 271 -13.34 -16.08 -18.00
C ASN A 271 -14.60 -16.22 -18.87
N LEU A 272 -14.82 -15.30 -19.82
CA LEU A 272 -15.94 -15.41 -20.77
C LEU A 272 -15.84 -16.70 -21.60
N ILE A 273 -14.67 -17.01 -22.13
CA ILE A 273 -14.43 -18.23 -22.92
C ILE A 273 -14.70 -19.48 -22.07
N VAL A 274 -14.22 -19.52 -20.82
CA VAL A 274 -14.47 -20.63 -19.88
C VAL A 274 -15.97 -20.83 -19.65
N ILE A 275 -16.71 -19.73 -19.41
CA ILE A 275 -18.15 -19.78 -19.20
C ILE A 275 -18.86 -20.34 -20.47
N LEU A 276 -18.48 -19.91 -21.67
CA LEU A 276 -19.04 -20.41 -22.91
C LEU A 276 -18.78 -21.90 -23.09
N PHE A 277 -17.57 -22.38 -22.89
CA PHE A 277 -17.25 -23.79 -22.95
C PHE A 277 -18.02 -24.60 -21.90
N PHE A 278 -18.18 -24.09 -20.69
CA PHE A 278 -18.98 -24.75 -19.66
C PHE A 278 -20.43 -24.88 -20.07
N LEU A 279 -21.05 -23.85 -20.66
CA LEU A 279 -22.42 -23.89 -21.15
C LEU A 279 -22.59 -24.90 -22.32
N VAL A 280 -21.63 -24.95 -23.24
CA VAL A 280 -21.63 -25.94 -24.34
C VAL A 280 -21.53 -27.36 -23.77
N ALA A 281 -20.64 -27.60 -22.83
CA ALA A 281 -20.49 -28.91 -22.19
C ALA A 281 -21.77 -29.34 -21.44
N LEU A 282 -22.41 -28.41 -20.76
CA LEU A 282 -23.65 -28.63 -20.01
C LEU A 282 -24.81 -28.98 -21.01
N SER A 283 -24.97 -28.20 -22.08
CA SER A 283 -25.99 -28.45 -23.10
C SER A 283 -25.80 -29.81 -23.83
N GLY A 284 -24.56 -30.18 -24.10
CA GLY A 284 -24.23 -31.50 -24.67
C GLY A 284 -24.61 -32.66 -23.74
N ARG A 285 -24.42 -32.51 -22.42
CA ARG A 285 -24.85 -33.51 -21.43
C ARG A 285 -26.37 -33.62 -21.34
N LEU A 286 -27.10 -32.52 -21.39
CA LEU A 286 -28.56 -32.50 -21.36
C LEU A 286 -29.14 -33.18 -22.61
N ARG A 287 -28.66 -32.87 -23.82
CA ARG A 287 -29.06 -33.52 -25.07
C ARG A 287 -28.77 -35.03 -25.12
N LYS A 288 -27.69 -35.47 -24.45
CA LYS A 288 -27.36 -36.90 -24.37
C LYS A 288 -28.32 -37.66 -23.44
N LYS A 289 -28.81 -36.99 -22.38
CA LYS A 289 -29.81 -37.56 -21.45
C LYS A 289 -31.18 -37.71 -22.10
N GLU A 290 -31.62 -36.73 -22.92
CA GLU A 290 -32.89 -36.80 -23.66
C GLU A 290 -32.92 -37.91 -24.75
N LYS A 291 -31.78 -38.32 -25.28
CA LYS A 291 -31.67 -39.42 -26.28
C LYS A 291 -31.63 -40.81 -25.63
N LEU A 292 -31.57 -40.93 -24.33
CA LEU A 292 -31.54 -42.19 -23.58
C LEU A 292 -32.89 -42.52 -22.90
N HIS A 293 -33.91 -41.66 -23.10
CA HIS A 293 -35.32 -41.85 -22.79
C HIS A 293 -36.14 -41.86 -24.06
#